data_956a9c9c60aa2bdb666612754eb8edc9
#
_entry.id   956a9c9c60aa2bdb666612754eb8edc9
#
_cell.length_a   1.000
_cell.length_b   1.000
_cell.length_c   1.000
_cell.angle_alpha   90.00
_cell.angle_beta   90.00
_cell.angle_gamma   90.00
#
_symmetry.space_group_name_H-M   'P 1'
#
loop_
_entity.id
_entity.type
_entity.pdbx_description
1 polymer ?
#
loop_
_entity_poly.entity_id
_entity_poly.type
_entity_poly.pdbx_seq_one_letter_code
_entity_poly.pdbx_strand_id
1 'polypeptide(L)'
;LIMVLQVGTTQFQSTAGQSSRNPVETFVEPVNVLPKTGLMALAETLKDINPTLQRFVNFKIDQAKQEGVLEGQNLLLGADDKQITQIKKELSEKKGNRIMRNFVGGNMYIEYGIEKQLAMNLGNIAEGKTNQFFANHIVQVPNKEGGTTAVPLSQFDVNSKEFQSAINEFKETQLLDTKGIRPQLLNQFFFPQQNAALRKAITKQVEAKADANIQNYTSMLTDSSLLYFRNIDKYNENIEDNIIDADFQDGESYALSLLQNDTDYTYRLGLSEVVSPSGMIEIIKKNGYRILNDFERGNISWVEAQSELDDYIDFMSGVTVGPSGTTKEGLPVQKTLGEFLDQDDSILELKKEIYEKIKDA
;
A
#
# COMPACT_ATOMS: atom_id res chain seq x y z
N LEU A 1 -1.31 31.98 26.00
CA LEU A 1 -1.93 30.68 26.32
C LEU A 1 -1.43 29.67 25.27
N ILE A 2 -0.36 28.98 25.61
CA ILE A 2 0.31 28.03 24.71
C ILE A 2 -0.41 26.68 24.90
N MET A 3 -1.12 26.23 23.88
CA MET A 3 -1.64 24.86 23.81
C MET A 3 -0.54 23.95 23.23
N VAL A 4 -0.01 23.08 24.09
CA VAL A 4 0.90 21.99 23.68
C VAL A 4 0.03 20.83 23.21
N LEU A 5 0.06 20.57 21.91
CA LEU A 5 -0.52 19.34 21.33
C LEU A 5 0.45 18.19 21.61
N GLN A 6 0.06 17.30 22.53
CA GLN A 6 0.72 16.00 22.69
C GLN A 6 0.35 15.11 21.48
N VAL A 7 1.34 14.87 20.63
CA VAL A 7 1.26 13.82 19.60
C VAL A 7 1.55 12.49 20.30
N GLY A 8 0.54 11.67 20.44
CA GLY A 8 0.67 10.31 20.95
C GLY A 8 1.40 9.44 19.95
N THR A 9 2.62 9.06 20.29
CA THR A 9 3.38 8.02 19.57
C THR A 9 2.72 6.66 19.82
N THR A 10 1.96 6.16 18.87
CA THR A 10 1.55 4.76 18.81
C THR A 10 2.76 3.91 18.45
N GLN A 11 3.38 3.29 19.45
CA GLN A 11 4.37 2.23 19.22
C GLN A 11 3.66 1.02 18.59
N PHE A 12 3.94 0.77 17.32
CA PHE A 12 3.67 -0.53 16.70
C PHE A 12 4.66 -1.53 17.26
N GLN A 13 4.24 -2.34 18.22
CA GLN A 13 4.96 -3.55 18.59
C GLN A 13 4.81 -4.55 17.43
N SER A 14 5.89 -4.76 16.70
CA SER A 14 6.06 -5.87 15.77
C SER A 14 6.12 -7.16 16.57
N THR A 15 5.04 -7.92 16.60
CA THR A 15 5.07 -9.33 17.01
C THR A 15 5.58 -10.18 15.83
N ALA A 16 6.87 -10.06 15.54
CA ALA A 16 7.59 -11.05 14.79
C ALA A 16 7.91 -12.22 15.71
N GLY A 17 7.24 -13.33 15.53
CA GLY A 17 7.60 -14.58 16.20
C GLY A 17 6.41 -15.43 16.64
N GLN A 18 5.57 -15.85 15.69
CA GLN A 18 4.83 -17.10 15.90
C GLN A 18 5.02 -17.99 14.67
N SER A 19 5.73 -19.09 14.93
CA SER A 19 5.99 -20.19 14.03
C SER A 19 4.74 -20.58 13.23
N SER A 20 4.95 -20.80 11.93
CA SER A 20 4.04 -21.52 11.05
C SER A 20 3.78 -22.93 11.63
N ARG A 21 2.81 -23.03 12.51
CA ARG A 21 2.11 -24.30 12.71
C ARG A 21 1.14 -24.40 11.54
N ASN A 22 1.34 -25.40 10.68
CA ASN A 22 0.34 -25.86 9.76
C ASN A 22 -0.99 -25.89 10.52
N PRO A 23 -2.08 -25.26 10.02
CA PRO A 23 -3.37 -25.49 10.60
C PRO A 23 -3.64 -26.98 10.40
N VAL A 24 -3.51 -27.75 11.47
CA VAL A 24 -4.17 -29.04 11.55
C VAL A 24 -5.62 -28.70 11.23
N GLU A 25 -6.15 -29.27 10.14
CA GLU A 25 -7.56 -29.21 9.83
C GLU A 25 -8.33 -29.82 11.00
N THR A 26 -8.51 -29.06 12.06
CA THR A 26 -9.51 -29.36 13.06
C THR A 26 -10.83 -29.10 12.36
N PHE A 27 -11.39 -30.17 11.80
CA PHE A 27 -12.78 -30.23 11.41
C PHE A 27 -13.58 -29.91 12.68
N VAL A 28 -13.86 -28.64 12.91
CA VAL A 28 -14.78 -28.21 13.95
C VAL A 28 -16.14 -28.66 13.43
N GLU A 29 -16.59 -29.79 13.92
CA GLU A 29 -17.97 -30.24 13.67
C GLU A 29 -18.87 -29.04 14.01
N PRO A 30 -19.72 -28.60 13.06
CA PRO A 30 -20.75 -27.61 13.36
C PRO A 30 -21.76 -28.27 14.33
N VAL A 31 -21.47 -28.17 15.59
CA VAL A 31 -22.35 -28.62 16.65
C VAL A 31 -23.63 -27.78 16.55
N ASN A 32 -24.73 -28.41 16.18
CA ASN A 32 -26.12 -27.94 16.28
C ASN A 32 -26.76 -27.13 15.14
N VAL A 33 -26.37 -27.26 13.87
CA VAL A 33 -27.15 -26.61 12.80
C VAL A 33 -27.79 -27.56 11.78
N LEU A 34 -27.51 -28.86 11.87
CA LEU A 34 -28.08 -29.84 10.94
C LEU A 34 -29.25 -30.57 11.58
N PRO A 35 -30.45 -30.61 10.95
CA PRO A 35 -31.52 -31.42 11.42
C PRO A 35 -31.05 -32.88 11.49
N LYS A 36 -31.37 -33.57 12.58
CA LYS A 36 -30.98 -34.96 12.76
C LYS A 36 -31.54 -35.79 11.61
N THR A 37 -30.65 -36.40 10.83
CA THR A 37 -31.09 -37.41 9.82
C THR A 37 -31.58 -38.63 10.54
N GLY A 38 -32.43 -39.44 9.89
CA GLY A 38 -32.87 -40.71 10.44
C GLY A 38 -31.69 -41.62 10.88
N LEU A 39 -30.54 -41.55 10.16
CA LEU A 39 -29.33 -42.28 10.52
C LEU A 39 -28.66 -41.72 11.78
N MET A 40 -28.69 -40.40 12.02
CA MET A 40 -28.16 -39.79 13.26
C MET A 40 -29.02 -40.17 14.47
N ALA A 41 -30.33 -40.15 14.30
CA ALA A 41 -31.24 -40.62 15.37
C ALA A 41 -31.04 -42.09 15.68
N LEU A 42 -30.81 -42.92 14.67
CA LEU A 42 -30.48 -44.34 14.83
C LEU A 42 -29.14 -44.54 15.54
N ALA A 43 -28.11 -43.75 15.19
CA ALA A 43 -26.80 -43.81 15.86
C ALA A 43 -26.89 -43.48 17.34
N GLU A 44 -27.68 -42.46 17.72
CA GLU A 44 -27.93 -42.14 19.14
C GLU A 44 -28.64 -43.27 19.88
N THR A 45 -29.65 -43.88 19.28
CA THR A 45 -30.37 -45.00 19.94
C THR A 45 -29.54 -46.27 20.05
N LEU A 46 -28.57 -46.47 19.17
CA LEU A 46 -27.68 -47.65 19.20
C LEU A 46 -26.45 -47.48 20.09
N LYS A 47 -26.21 -46.27 20.64
CA LYS A 47 -25.05 -45.98 21.47
C LYS A 47 -24.94 -46.92 22.67
N ASP A 48 -26.03 -47.20 23.32
CA ASP A 48 -26.09 -47.99 24.54
C ASP A 48 -26.42 -49.49 24.27
N ILE A 49 -26.80 -49.87 23.02
CA ILE A 49 -27.24 -51.22 22.69
C ILE A 49 -26.13 -52.01 22.00
N ASN A 50 -25.44 -51.45 21.02
CA ASN A 50 -24.39 -52.15 20.25
C ASN A 50 -23.32 -51.21 19.72
N PRO A 51 -22.14 -51.15 20.34
CA PRO A 51 -21.05 -50.27 19.92
C PRO A 51 -20.53 -50.54 18.50
N THR A 52 -20.59 -51.75 18.03
CA THR A 52 -20.12 -52.11 16.68
C THR A 52 -21.09 -51.60 15.61
N LEU A 53 -22.38 -51.73 15.87
CA LEU A 53 -23.43 -51.23 14.97
C LEU A 53 -23.42 -49.68 14.95
N GLN A 54 -23.17 -49.06 16.09
CA GLN A 54 -23.00 -47.63 16.18
C GLN A 54 -21.81 -47.14 15.33
N ARG A 55 -20.66 -47.82 15.39
CA ARG A 55 -19.48 -47.49 14.55
C ARG A 55 -19.81 -47.58 13.08
N PHE A 56 -20.54 -48.64 12.68
CA PHE A 56 -20.96 -48.81 11.28
C PHE A 56 -21.93 -47.72 10.82
N VAL A 57 -22.90 -47.34 11.66
CA VAL A 57 -23.84 -46.25 11.36
C VAL A 57 -23.11 -44.91 11.27
N ASN A 58 -22.19 -44.63 12.18
CA ASN A 58 -21.37 -43.42 12.13
C ASN A 58 -20.50 -43.38 10.87
N PHE A 59 -19.87 -44.52 10.49
CA PHE A 59 -19.13 -44.62 9.24
C PHE A 59 -20.03 -44.34 8.01
N LYS A 60 -21.23 -44.85 7.98
CA LYS A 60 -22.19 -44.57 6.89
C LYS A 60 -22.65 -43.13 6.87
N ILE A 61 -22.80 -42.48 8.04
CA ILE A 61 -23.12 -41.08 8.15
C ILE A 61 -21.94 -40.23 7.59
N ASP A 62 -20.71 -40.57 7.95
CA ASP A 62 -19.53 -39.85 7.49
C ASP A 62 -19.29 -40.04 5.98
N GLN A 63 -19.51 -41.24 5.48
CA GLN A 63 -19.49 -41.52 4.04
C GLN A 63 -20.54 -40.67 3.30
N ALA A 64 -21.79 -40.65 3.78
CA ALA A 64 -22.86 -39.85 3.18
C ALA A 64 -22.59 -38.33 3.25
N LYS A 65 -21.94 -37.87 4.32
CA LYS A 65 -21.47 -36.47 4.43
C LYS A 65 -20.46 -36.17 3.34
N GLN A 66 -19.41 -36.99 3.21
CA GLN A 66 -18.33 -36.74 2.24
C GLN A 66 -18.86 -36.80 0.80
N GLU A 67 -19.64 -37.83 0.48
CA GLU A 67 -20.26 -38.00 -0.85
C GLU A 67 -21.19 -36.82 -1.18
N GLY A 68 -22.05 -36.40 -0.25
CA GLY A 68 -22.94 -35.26 -0.45
C GLY A 68 -22.21 -33.94 -0.62
N VAL A 69 -21.14 -33.70 0.15
CA VAL A 69 -20.32 -32.50 -0.01
C VAL A 69 -19.62 -32.45 -1.37
N LEU A 70 -19.04 -33.59 -1.79
CA LEU A 70 -18.39 -33.70 -3.11
C LEU A 70 -19.39 -33.52 -4.25
N GLU A 71 -20.57 -34.14 -4.14
CA GLU A 71 -21.64 -33.99 -5.13
C GLU A 71 -22.07 -32.52 -5.24
N GLY A 72 -22.26 -31.80 -4.12
CA GLY A 72 -22.61 -30.40 -4.11
C GLY A 72 -21.54 -29.51 -4.74
N GLN A 73 -20.26 -29.79 -4.47
CA GLN A 73 -19.14 -29.07 -5.12
C GLN A 73 -19.13 -29.35 -6.64
N ASN A 74 -19.29 -30.59 -7.06
CA ASN A 74 -19.29 -30.99 -8.47
C ASN A 74 -20.47 -30.38 -9.23
N LEU A 75 -21.65 -30.31 -8.61
CA LEU A 75 -22.84 -29.67 -9.21
C LEU A 75 -22.55 -28.20 -9.53
N LEU A 76 -21.85 -27.48 -8.63
CA LEU A 76 -21.55 -26.11 -8.88
C LEU A 76 -20.42 -25.93 -9.91
N LEU A 77 -19.43 -26.83 -9.92
CA LEU A 77 -18.34 -26.78 -10.91
C LEU A 77 -18.82 -27.10 -12.33
N GLY A 78 -19.87 -27.92 -12.47
CA GLY A 78 -20.49 -28.25 -13.75
C GLY A 78 -21.61 -27.29 -14.17
N ALA A 79 -21.99 -26.31 -13.33
CA ALA A 79 -23.09 -25.41 -13.60
C ALA A 79 -22.68 -24.24 -14.50
N ASP A 80 -23.55 -23.84 -15.42
CA ASP A 80 -23.38 -22.60 -16.19
C ASP A 80 -23.75 -21.36 -15.34
N ASP A 81 -23.44 -20.13 -15.85
CA ASP A 81 -23.68 -18.88 -15.15
C ASP A 81 -25.16 -18.66 -14.77
N LYS A 82 -26.09 -19.14 -15.58
CA LYS A 82 -27.52 -19.03 -15.30
C LYS A 82 -27.92 -19.95 -14.15
N GLN A 83 -27.41 -21.16 -14.15
CA GLN A 83 -27.61 -22.14 -13.07
C GLN A 83 -26.98 -21.64 -11.76
N ILE A 84 -25.76 -21.09 -11.80
CA ILE A 84 -25.11 -20.50 -10.64
C ILE A 84 -25.93 -19.33 -10.08
N THR A 85 -26.45 -18.47 -10.95
CA THR A 85 -27.30 -17.34 -10.55
C THR A 85 -28.61 -17.83 -9.92
N GLN A 86 -29.23 -18.87 -10.48
CA GLN A 86 -30.41 -19.45 -9.92
C GLN A 86 -30.15 -20.11 -8.56
N ILE A 87 -29.07 -20.87 -8.41
CA ILE A 87 -28.66 -21.48 -7.15
C ILE A 87 -28.43 -20.40 -6.07
N LYS A 88 -27.69 -19.32 -6.39
CA LYS A 88 -27.48 -18.19 -5.48
C LYS A 88 -28.79 -17.54 -5.06
N LYS A 89 -29.70 -17.32 -5.99
CA LYS A 89 -31.04 -16.77 -5.71
C LYS A 89 -31.80 -17.65 -4.74
N GLU A 90 -31.85 -18.94 -4.99
CA GLU A 90 -32.54 -19.93 -4.14
C GLU A 90 -31.93 -19.98 -2.74
N LEU A 91 -30.59 -19.97 -2.62
CA LEU A 91 -29.88 -19.88 -1.33
C LEU A 91 -30.21 -18.58 -0.58
N SER A 92 -30.30 -17.46 -1.28
CA SER A 92 -30.55 -16.15 -0.67
C SER A 92 -31.99 -15.97 -0.17
N GLU A 93 -32.96 -16.54 -0.86
CA GLU A 93 -34.41 -16.40 -0.56
C GLU A 93 -34.82 -17.20 0.68
N LYS A 94 -33.98 -18.11 1.22
CA LYS A 94 -34.21 -18.95 2.44
C LYS A 94 -35.66 -19.22 2.76
N LYS A 95 -36.45 -19.61 1.79
CA LYS A 95 -37.78 -20.13 2.04
C LYS A 95 -37.68 -21.54 2.55
N GLY A 96 -37.25 -21.68 3.80
CA GLY A 96 -37.14 -22.88 4.60
C GLY A 96 -37.09 -24.20 3.85
N ASN A 97 -36.14 -25.09 4.12
CA ASN A 97 -35.98 -26.50 3.75
C ASN A 97 -36.56 -27.06 2.40
N ARG A 98 -37.16 -26.19 1.57
CA ARG A 98 -37.79 -26.54 0.29
C ARG A 98 -36.93 -26.28 -0.94
N ILE A 99 -35.91 -25.48 -0.81
CA ILE A 99 -35.24 -24.81 -1.94
C ILE A 99 -34.41 -25.78 -2.76
N MET A 100 -33.72 -26.70 -2.13
CA MET A 100 -32.89 -27.69 -2.81
C MET A 100 -33.62 -29.00 -3.15
N ARG A 101 -34.91 -29.15 -2.78
CA ARG A 101 -35.67 -30.37 -3.10
C ARG A 101 -35.77 -30.66 -4.60
N ASN A 102 -35.84 -29.59 -5.40
CA ASN A 102 -35.97 -29.74 -6.85
C ASN A 102 -34.64 -30.00 -7.55
N PHE A 103 -33.54 -29.46 -7.02
CA PHE A 103 -32.20 -29.61 -7.59
C PHE A 103 -31.41 -30.76 -6.96
N VAL A 104 -31.60 -31.04 -5.68
CA VAL A 104 -30.63 -31.81 -4.90
C VAL A 104 -31.30 -32.94 -4.09
N GLY A 105 -32.55 -33.24 -4.32
CA GLY A 105 -33.22 -34.32 -3.61
C GLY A 105 -33.35 -34.16 -2.10
N GLY A 106 -33.11 -32.95 -1.55
CA GLY A 106 -33.26 -32.66 -0.13
C GLY A 106 -32.07 -33.09 0.76
N ASN A 107 -30.93 -33.43 0.18
CA ASN A 107 -29.75 -33.82 0.93
C ASN A 107 -29.00 -32.55 1.43
N MET A 108 -29.01 -32.31 2.76
CA MET A 108 -28.35 -31.15 3.40
C MET A 108 -26.83 -31.09 3.19
N TYR A 109 -26.20 -32.22 2.93
CA TYR A 109 -24.76 -32.29 2.69
C TYR A 109 -24.39 -31.76 1.30
N ILE A 110 -25.27 -31.91 0.33
CA ILE A 110 -25.12 -31.34 -1.01
C ILE A 110 -25.25 -29.82 -0.94
N GLU A 111 -26.24 -29.30 -0.20
CA GLU A 111 -26.38 -27.84 0.04
C GLU A 111 -25.13 -27.27 0.70
N TYR A 112 -24.60 -27.96 1.72
CA TYR A 112 -23.35 -27.57 2.35
C TYR A 112 -22.16 -27.55 1.37
N GLY A 113 -22.08 -28.57 0.50
CA GLY A 113 -21.06 -28.65 -0.55
C GLY A 113 -21.12 -27.49 -1.53
N ILE A 114 -22.33 -27.11 -1.96
CA ILE A 114 -22.58 -25.96 -2.83
C ILE A 114 -22.16 -24.67 -2.14
N GLU A 115 -22.62 -24.44 -0.91
CA GLU A 115 -22.25 -23.20 -0.15
C GLU A 115 -20.73 -23.14 0.08
N LYS A 116 -20.08 -24.27 0.41
CA LYS A 116 -18.62 -24.34 0.56
C LYS A 116 -17.91 -23.93 -0.74
N GLN A 117 -18.33 -24.48 -1.87
CA GLN A 117 -17.73 -24.15 -3.17
C GLN A 117 -17.95 -22.68 -3.54
N LEU A 118 -19.14 -22.13 -3.26
CA LEU A 118 -19.41 -20.71 -3.47
C LEU A 118 -18.51 -19.82 -2.61
N ALA A 119 -18.34 -20.15 -1.32
CA ALA A 119 -17.45 -19.42 -0.43
C ALA A 119 -15.98 -19.47 -0.89
N MET A 120 -15.51 -20.63 -1.36
CA MET A 120 -14.17 -20.81 -1.93
C MET A 120 -14.01 -19.99 -3.23
N ASN A 121 -14.99 -20.03 -4.13
CA ASN A 121 -14.96 -19.26 -5.38
C ASN A 121 -14.92 -17.76 -5.10
N LEU A 122 -15.72 -17.26 -4.14
CA LEU A 122 -15.67 -15.85 -3.71
C LEU A 122 -14.30 -15.48 -3.13
N GLY A 123 -13.70 -16.37 -2.34
CA GLY A 123 -12.34 -16.19 -1.82
C GLY A 123 -11.29 -16.09 -2.93
N ASN A 124 -11.35 -17.01 -3.89
CA ASN A 124 -10.39 -17.06 -5.00
C ASN A 124 -10.44 -15.81 -5.90
N ILE A 125 -11.62 -15.21 -6.10
CA ILE A 125 -11.77 -14.00 -6.91
C ILE A 125 -11.59 -12.70 -6.10
N ALA A 126 -11.46 -12.78 -4.78
CA ALA A 126 -11.39 -11.60 -3.90
C ALA A 126 -10.22 -10.68 -4.24
N GLU A 127 -9.03 -11.23 -4.54
CA GLU A 127 -7.87 -10.44 -4.93
C GLU A 127 -8.11 -9.71 -6.26
N GLY A 128 -8.64 -10.40 -7.26
CA GLY A 128 -8.97 -9.79 -8.56
C GLY A 128 -9.97 -8.64 -8.43
N LYS A 129 -11.07 -8.86 -7.70
CA LYS A 129 -12.08 -7.82 -7.43
C LYS A 129 -11.50 -6.64 -6.66
N THR A 130 -10.65 -6.90 -5.67
CA THR A 130 -9.99 -5.85 -4.89
C THR A 130 -9.05 -5.03 -5.77
N ASN A 131 -8.21 -5.67 -6.57
CA ASN A 131 -7.31 -4.97 -7.48
C ASN A 131 -8.08 -4.13 -8.52
N GLN A 132 -9.17 -4.65 -9.07
CA GLN A 132 -10.04 -3.94 -10.01
C GLN A 132 -10.70 -2.73 -9.34
N PHE A 133 -11.16 -2.86 -8.09
CA PHE A 133 -11.73 -1.75 -7.33
C PHE A 133 -10.68 -0.65 -7.13
N PHE A 134 -9.48 -0.98 -6.63
CA PHE A 134 -8.43 0.03 -6.42
C PHE A 134 -7.97 0.73 -7.70
N ALA A 135 -7.96 0.01 -8.82
CA ALA A 135 -7.56 0.57 -10.11
C ALA A 135 -8.61 1.51 -10.73
N ASN A 136 -9.90 1.21 -10.54
CA ASN A 136 -10.97 1.86 -11.31
C ASN A 136 -11.93 2.72 -10.48
N HIS A 137 -11.87 2.64 -9.14
CA HIS A 137 -12.83 3.37 -8.31
C HIS A 137 -12.53 4.86 -8.32
N ILE A 138 -13.59 5.63 -8.59
CA ILE A 138 -13.56 7.10 -8.65
C ILE A 138 -14.49 7.64 -7.55
N VAL A 139 -13.91 8.50 -6.71
CA VAL A 139 -14.64 9.19 -5.65
C VAL A 139 -15.09 10.56 -6.14
N GLN A 140 -16.35 10.92 -5.91
CA GLN A 140 -16.89 12.25 -6.22
C GLN A 140 -16.64 13.19 -5.04
N VAL A 141 -15.83 14.22 -5.24
CA VAL A 141 -15.50 15.22 -4.21
C VAL A 141 -16.17 16.53 -4.53
N PRO A 142 -16.87 17.16 -3.57
CA PRO A 142 -17.44 18.49 -3.77
C PRO A 142 -16.35 19.52 -4.12
N ASN A 143 -16.57 20.32 -5.15
CA ASN A 143 -15.67 21.40 -5.50
C ASN A 143 -16.18 22.76 -4.95
N LYS A 144 -15.32 23.79 -4.98
CA LYS A 144 -15.64 25.13 -4.46
C LYS A 144 -16.74 25.85 -5.22
N GLU A 145 -17.07 25.36 -6.42
CA GLU A 145 -18.08 25.98 -7.34
C GLU A 145 -19.47 25.32 -7.21
N GLY A 146 -19.65 24.44 -6.21
CA GLY A 146 -20.91 23.73 -5.96
C GLY A 146 -21.16 22.49 -6.84
N GLY A 147 -20.16 22.08 -7.62
CA GLY A 147 -20.14 20.83 -8.38
C GLY A 147 -19.38 19.71 -7.68
N THR A 148 -19.16 18.60 -8.38
CA THR A 148 -18.30 17.50 -7.92
C THR A 148 -17.17 17.28 -8.91
N THR A 149 -15.98 16.93 -8.38
CA THR A 149 -14.82 16.52 -9.17
C THR A 149 -14.59 15.03 -8.98
N ALA A 150 -14.41 14.32 -10.08
CA ALA A 150 -14.10 12.89 -10.08
C ALA A 150 -12.60 12.68 -9.80
N VAL A 151 -12.28 12.05 -8.67
CA VAL A 151 -10.89 11.82 -8.23
C VAL A 151 -10.66 10.32 -8.07
N PRO A 152 -9.63 9.73 -8.70
CA PRO A 152 -9.28 8.33 -8.51
C PRO A 152 -8.97 8.00 -7.05
N LEU A 153 -9.38 6.83 -6.59
CA LEU A 153 -9.14 6.38 -5.21
C LEU A 153 -7.64 6.40 -4.85
N SER A 154 -6.77 6.16 -5.83
CA SER A 154 -5.32 6.18 -5.67
C SER A 154 -4.74 7.53 -5.23
N GLN A 155 -5.46 8.63 -5.40
CA GLN A 155 -5.00 9.97 -5.01
C GLN A 155 -5.31 10.30 -3.55
N PHE A 156 -6.20 9.53 -2.90
CA PHE A 156 -6.57 9.78 -1.51
C PHE A 156 -5.56 9.20 -0.53
N ASP A 157 -5.43 9.87 0.62
CA ASP A 157 -4.76 9.28 1.77
C ASP A 157 -5.58 8.12 2.33
N VAL A 158 -4.91 7.04 2.73
CA VAL A 158 -5.58 5.86 3.27
C VAL A 158 -6.37 6.14 4.56
N ASN A 159 -6.01 7.21 5.27
CA ASN A 159 -6.70 7.66 6.47
C ASN A 159 -7.80 8.70 6.20
N SER A 160 -7.96 9.17 4.94
CA SER A 160 -9.01 10.12 4.59
C SER A 160 -10.40 9.49 4.73
N LYS A 161 -11.39 10.32 5.02
CA LYS A 161 -12.80 9.87 5.14
C LYS A 161 -13.31 9.29 3.84
N GLU A 162 -12.94 9.89 2.73
CA GLU A 162 -13.31 9.50 1.38
C GLU A 162 -12.80 8.10 1.05
N PHE A 163 -11.52 7.84 1.36
CA PHE A 163 -10.91 6.52 1.16
C PHE A 163 -11.58 5.46 2.04
N GLN A 164 -11.77 5.73 3.32
CA GLN A 164 -12.40 4.80 4.26
C GLN A 164 -13.86 4.52 3.88
N SER A 165 -14.60 5.55 3.41
CA SER A 165 -15.96 5.38 2.92
C SER A 165 -16.02 4.48 1.69
N ALA A 166 -15.13 4.68 0.71
CA ALA A 166 -15.04 3.85 -0.49
C ALA A 166 -14.70 2.39 -0.16
N ILE A 167 -13.79 2.15 0.79
CA ILE A 167 -13.46 0.78 1.26
C ILE A 167 -14.66 0.12 1.93
N ASN A 168 -15.42 0.86 2.74
CA ASN A 168 -16.60 0.31 3.42
C ASN A 168 -17.70 -0.03 2.41
N GLU A 169 -17.97 0.84 1.43
CA GLU A 169 -18.91 0.59 0.34
C GLU A 169 -18.51 -0.64 -0.48
N PHE A 170 -17.21 -0.78 -0.79
CA PHE A 170 -16.71 -1.97 -1.45
C PHE A 170 -16.96 -3.25 -0.63
N LYS A 171 -16.69 -3.22 0.68
CA LYS A 171 -16.97 -4.36 1.57
C LYS A 171 -18.44 -4.71 1.60
N GLU A 172 -19.32 -3.71 1.70
CA GLU A 172 -20.78 -3.91 1.69
C GLU A 172 -21.24 -4.52 0.37
N THR A 173 -20.74 -4.05 -0.76
CA THR A 173 -21.03 -4.61 -2.07
C THR A 173 -20.62 -6.08 -2.15
N GLN A 174 -19.42 -6.44 -1.65
CA GLN A 174 -18.97 -7.83 -1.61
C GLN A 174 -19.84 -8.70 -0.68
N LEU A 175 -20.36 -8.14 0.42
CA LEU A 175 -21.26 -8.86 1.32
C LEU A 175 -22.60 -9.23 0.65
N LEU A 176 -23.05 -8.46 -0.34
CA LEU A 176 -24.27 -8.83 -1.12
C LEU A 176 -24.07 -10.15 -1.85
N ASP A 177 -22.88 -10.44 -2.34
CA ASP A 177 -22.54 -11.70 -3.03
C ASP A 177 -22.52 -12.92 -2.09
N THR A 178 -22.45 -12.69 -0.78
CA THR A 178 -22.37 -13.76 0.24
C THR A 178 -23.73 -14.20 0.77
N LYS A 179 -24.83 -13.56 0.31
CA LYS A 179 -26.17 -13.88 0.78
C LYS A 179 -26.51 -15.35 0.53
N GLY A 180 -27.04 -16.00 1.55
CA GLY A 180 -27.41 -17.43 1.51
C GLY A 180 -26.29 -18.41 1.88
N ILE A 181 -25.05 -17.97 1.99
CA ILE A 181 -23.93 -18.81 2.43
C ILE A 181 -23.80 -18.74 3.96
N ARG A 182 -23.52 -19.87 4.59
CA ARG A 182 -23.34 -19.97 6.05
C ARG A 182 -22.17 -19.12 6.53
N PRO A 183 -22.31 -18.34 7.62
CA PRO A 183 -21.23 -17.50 8.14
C PRO A 183 -19.95 -18.28 8.45
N GLN A 184 -20.04 -19.53 8.90
CA GLN A 184 -18.87 -20.36 9.19
C GLN A 184 -18.02 -20.61 7.93
N LEU A 185 -18.66 -20.87 6.78
CA LEU A 185 -17.98 -21.08 5.51
C LEU A 185 -17.36 -19.77 4.99
N LEU A 186 -18.05 -18.65 5.16
CA LEU A 186 -17.51 -17.33 4.81
C LEU A 186 -16.29 -17.01 5.68
N ASN A 187 -16.33 -17.27 6.97
CA ASN A 187 -15.22 -17.08 7.88
C ASN A 187 -14.01 -17.97 7.55
N GLN A 188 -14.26 -19.15 7.01
CA GLN A 188 -13.21 -20.10 6.68
C GLN A 188 -12.58 -19.83 5.30
N PHE A 189 -13.36 -19.47 4.29
CA PHE A 189 -12.91 -19.46 2.90
C PHE A 189 -12.92 -18.09 2.23
N PHE A 190 -13.83 -17.18 2.61
CA PHE A 190 -13.98 -15.88 1.97
C PHE A 190 -13.29 -14.74 2.71
N PHE A 191 -13.67 -14.46 3.97
CA PHE A 191 -13.17 -13.30 4.68
C PHE A 191 -11.65 -13.26 4.88
N PRO A 192 -10.94 -14.38 5.13
CA PRO A 192 -9.48 -14.34 5.20
C PRO A 192 -8.85 -13.88 3.89
N GLN A 193 -9.33 -14.36 2.75
CA GLN A 193 -8.82 -13.99 1.43
C GLN A 193 -9.15 -12.52 1.10
N GLN A 194 -10.39 -12.08 1.35
CA GLN A 194 -10.80 -10.70 1.15
C GLN A 194 -9.96 -9.74 2.01
N ASN A 195 -9.78 -10.04 3.29
CA ASN A 195 -9.00 -9.19 4.18
C ASN A 195 -7.51 -9.16 3.79
N ALA A 196 -6.95 -10.30 3.36
CA ALA A 196 -5.58 -10.37 2.87
C ALA A 196 -5.42 -9.52 1.58
N ALA A 197 -6.35 -9.64 0.64
CA ALA A 197 -6.36 -8.85 -0.59
C ALA A 197 -6.47 -7.35 -0.31
N LEU A 198 -7.37 -6.94 0.58
CA LEU A 198 -7.53 -5.54 0.99
C LEU A 198 -6.25 -4.99 1.65
N ARG A 199 -5.66 -5.73 2.58
CA ARG A 199 -4.40 -5.32 3.22
C ARG A 199 -3.30 -5.14 2.19
N LYS A 200 -3.12 -6.11 1.29
CA LYS A 200 -2.11 -6.06 0.22
C LYS A 200 -2.32 -4.85 -0.69
N ALA A 201 -3.57 -4.56 -1.08
CA ALA A 201 -3.89 -3.41 -1.93
C ALA A 201 -3.64 -2.07 -1.21
N ILE A 202 -4.04 -1.96 0.07
CA ILE A 202 -3.79 -0.78 0.89
C ILE A 202 -2.28 -0.56 1.08
N THR A 203 -1.51 -1.61 1.39
CA THR A 203 -0.04 -1.51 1.53
C THR A 203 0.58 -1.02 0.23
N LYS A 204 0.22 -1.60 -0.92
CA LYS A 204 0.71 -1.11 -2.22
C LYS A 204 0.34 0.35 -2.50
N GLN A 205 -0.84 0.79 -2.09
CA GLN A 205 -1.25 2.19 -2.23
C GLN A 205 -0.38 3.11 -1.38
N VAL A 206 -0.11 2.73 -0.12
CA VAL A 206 0.76 3.48 0.79
C VAL A 206 2.18 3.58 0.23
N GLU A 207 2.74 2.46 -0.23
CA GLU A 207 4.06 2.39 -0.84
C GLU A 207 4.13 3.27 -2.10
N ALA A 208 3.19 3.10 -3.04
CA ALA A 208 3.16 3.89 -4.27
C ALA A 208 3.02 5.41 -4.00
N LYS A 209 2.27 5.80 -2.96
CA LYS A 209 2.14 7.20 -2.57
C LYS A 209 3.40 7.73 -1.90
N ALA A 210 4.05 6.92 -1.08
CA ALA A 210 5.35 7.27 -0.49
C ALA A 210 6.40 7.47 -1.59
N ASP A 211 6.50 6.55 -2.55
CA ASP A 211 7.41 6.64 -3.69
C ASP A 211 7.12 7.89 -4.54
N ALA A 212 5.84 8.17 -4.82
CA ALA A 212 5.45 9.38 -5.56
C ALA A 212 5.82 10.66 -4.81
N ASN A 213 5.66 10.69 -3.49
CA ASN A 213 6.08 11.82 -2.67
C ASN A 213 7.61 11.98 -2.70
N ILE A 214 8.38 10.90 -2.53
CA ILE A 214 9.85 10.92 -2.64
C ILE A 214 10.25 11.50 -4.00
N GLN A 215 9.69 11.01 -5.10
CA GLN A 215 10.00 11.51 -6.44
C GLN A 215 9.65 12.99 -6.61
N ASN A 216 8.48 13.43 -6.13
CA ASN A 216 8.04 14.82 -6.24
C ASN A 216 8.97 15.76 -5.46
N TYR A 217 9.31 15.42 -4.22
CA TYR A 217 10.20 16.26 -3.41
C TYR A 217 11.65 16.20 -3.87
N THR A 218 12.11 15.05 -4.38
CA THR A 218 13.43 14.98 -5.05
C THR A 218 13.45 15.88 -6.28
N SER A 219 12.40 15.88 -7.10
CA SER A 219 12.31 16.76 -8.26
C SER A 219 12.27 18.24 -7.83
N MET A 220 11.46 18.57 -6.84
CA MET A 220 11.38 19.94 -6.29
C MET A 220 12.75 20.43 -5.81
N LEU A 221 13.45 19.66 -4.99
CA LEU A 221 14.78 20.02 -4.51
C LEU A 221 15.82 20.06 -5.64
N THR A 222 15.71 19.20 -6.64
CA THR A 222 16.56 19.24 -7.83
C THR A 222 16.36 20.57 -8.59
N ASP A 223 15.11 20.99 -8.78
CA ASP A 223 14.78 22.22 -9.50
C ASP A 223 15.16 23.45 -8.67
N SER A 224 14.81 23.48 -7.40
CA SER A 224 15.07 24.63 -6.52
C SER A 224 16.57 24.84 -6.26
N SER A 225 17.34 23.76 -6.02
CA SER A 225 18.79 23.91 -5.75
C SER A 225 19.55 24.53 -6.93
N LEU A 226 19.28 24.05 -8.16
CA LEU A 226 19.92 24.64 -9.35
C LEU A 226 19.42 26.06 -9.61
N LEU A 227 18.12 26.33 -9.38
CA LEU A 227 17.56 27.67 -9.52
C LEU A 227 18.17 28.65 -8.53
N TYR A 228 18.30 28.27 -7.26
CA TYR A 228 18.90 29.17 -6.24
C TYR A 228 20.36 29.43 -6.54
N PHE A 229 21.10 28.39 -6.92
CA PHE A 229 22.49 28.53 -7.33
C PHE A 229 22.66 29.53 -8.52
N ARG A 230 21.91 29.35 -9.59
CA ARG A 230 21.98 30.21 -10.80
C ARG A 230 21.49 31.63 -10.57
N ASN A 231 20.82 31.93 -9.46
CA ASN A 231 20.36 33.27 -9.11
C ASN A 231 21.23 33.97 -8.05
N ILE A 232 22.40 33.44 -7.68
CA ILE A 232 23.29 34.02 -6.67
C ILE A 232 23.62 35.46 -7.00
N ASP A 233 24.02 35.77 -8.25
CA ASP A 233 24.36 37.15 -8.67
C ASP A 233 23.16 38.08 -8.52
N LYS A 234 21.98 37.64 -8.88
CA LYS A 234 20.76 38.45 -8.70
C LYS A 234 20.42 38.66 -7.21
N TYR A 235 20.72 37.67 -6.36
CA TYR A 235 20.55 37.86 -4.91
C TYR A 235 21.57 38.85 -4.35
N ASN A 236 22.81 38.86 -4.85
CA ASN A 236 23.80 39.90 -4.50
C ASN A 236 23.28 41.28 -4.85
N GLU A 237 22.80 41.50 -6.08
CA GLU A 237 22.17 42.77 -6.50
C GLU A 237 21.02 43.18 -5.58
N ASN A 238 20.13 42.23 -5.25
CA ASN A 238 18.98 42.49 -4.37
C ASN A 238 19.38 42.82 -2.91
N ILE A 239 20.51 42.30 -2.42
CA ILE A 239 21.06 42.62 -1.11
C ILE A 239 21.64 44.05 -1.14
N GLU A 240 22.41 44.39 -2.18
CA GLU A 240 22.95 45.71 -2.38
C GLU A 240 21.85 46.78 -2.48
N ASP A 241 20.73 46.45 -3.15
CA ASP A 241 19.56 47.33 -3.29
C ASP A 241 18.65 47.36 -2.05
N ASN A 242 18.99 46.63 -0.96
CA ASN A 242 18.18 46.48 0.25
C ASN A 242 16.78 45.90 0.02
N ILE A 243 16.62 45.07 -1.01
CA ILE A 243 15.39 44.30 -1.29
C ILE A 243 15.35 43.03 -0.44
N ILE A 244 16.52 42.43 -0.23
CA ILE A 244 16.72 41.30 0.68
C ILE A 244 17.30 41.84 1.98
N ASP A 245 16.85 41.30 3.11
CA ASP A 245 17.26 41.75 4.45
C ASP A 245 18.79 41.66 4.64
N ALA A 246 19.36 42.69 5.25
CA ALA A 246 20.81 42.82 5.48
C ALA A 246 21.42 41.77 6.46
N ASP A 247 20.60 40.83 6.94
CA ASP A 247 21.07 39.69 7.76
C ASP A 247 21.93 38.71 6.96
N PHE A 248 21.87 38.74 5.61
CA PHE A 248 22.70 37.89 4.73
C PHE A 248 23.94 38.65 4.25
N GLN A 249 25.11 37.95 4.33
CA GLN A 249 26.40 38.56 3.95
C GLN A 249 26.52 38.70 2.43
N ASP A 250 25.96 37.76 1.68
CA ASP A 250 26.01 37.68 0.21
C ASP A 250 24.85 36.85 -0.35
N GLY A 251 24.73 36.82 -1.67
CA GLY A 251 23.69 36.09 -2.38
C GLY A 251 23.79 34.56 -2.24
N GLU A 252 25.00 34.04 -2.03
CA GLU A 252 25.23 32.63 -1.78
C GLU A 252 24.67 32.20 -0.43
N SER A 253 24.95 32.96 0.63
CA SER A 253 24.40 32.74 1.98
C SER A 253 22.87 32.76 1.96
N TYR A 254 22.27 33.67 1.18
CA TYR A 254 20.82 33.73 1.00
C TYR A 254 20.29 32.53 0.26
N ALA A 255 20.91 32.14 -0.87
CA ALA A 255 20.55 30.98 -1.66
C ALA A 255 20.60 29.66 -0.84
N LEU A 256 21.69 29.52 -0.05
CA LEU A 256 21.83 28.38 0.89
C LEU A 256 20.72 28.38 1.95
N SER A 257 20.32 29.54 2.47
CA SER A 257 19.23 29.59 3.45
C SER A 257 17.90 29.19 2.87
N LEU A 258 17.62 29.54 1.61
CA LEU A 258 16.41 29.09 0.90
C LEU A 258 16.42 27.56 0.72
N LEU A 259 17.53 27.01 0.26
CA LEU A 259 17.67 25.57 0.05
C LEU A 259 17.59 24.81 1.38
N GLN A 260 18.18 25.35 2.47
CA GLN A 260 18.08 24.77 3.80
C GLN A 260 16.63 24.75 4.30
N ASN A 261 15.86 25.81 4.05
CA ASN A 261 14.43 25.84 4.39
C ASN A 261 13.64 24.76 3.65
N ASP A 262 13.93 24.54 2.35
CA ASP A 262 13.29 23.49 1.56
C ASP A 262 13.67 22.08 2.05
N THR A 263 14.94 21.86 2.41
CA THR A 263 15.42 20.59 2.97
C THR A 263 14.81 20.33 4.35
N ASP A 264 14.76 21.31 5.23
CA ASP A 264 14.15 21.20 6.55
C ASP A 264 12.64 20.96 6.47
N TYR A 265 11.96 21.57 5.51
CA TYR A 265 10.56 21.32 5.25
C TYR A 265 10.34 19.88 4.79
N THR A 266 11.14 19.41 3.83
CA THR A 266 11.10 18.02 3.33
C THR A 266 11.36 17.01 4.44
N TYR A 267 12.33 17.28 5.31
CA TYR A 267 12.60 16.45 6.49
C TYR A 267 11.41 16.37 7.45
N ARG A 268 10.78 17.53 7.74
CA ARG A 268 9.58 17.59 8.62
C ARG A 268 8.38 16.82 8.08
N LEU A 269 8.31 16.65 6.77
CA LEU A 269 7.29 15.80 6.14
C LEU A 269 7.56 14.29 6.28
N GLY A 270 8.65 13.91 6.95
CA GLY A 270 9.05 12.51 7.12
C GLY A 270 9.79 11.91 5.92
N LEU A 271 10.18 12.75 4.94
CA LEU A 271 10.90 12.35 3.73
C LEU A 271 12.43 12.43 3.94
N SER A 272 12.90 11.87 5.05
CA SER A 272 14.32 11.91 5.44
C SER A 272 15.24 11.25 4.43
N GLU A 273 14.76 10.33 3.62
CA GLU A 273 15.54 9.68 2.55
C GLU A 273 15.96 10.70 1.47
N VAL A 274 15.06 11.62 1.08
CA VAL A 274 15.30 12.63 0.05
C VAL A 274 16.42 13.59 0.48
N VAL A 275 16.42 13.97 1.76
CA VAL A 275 17.40 14.93 2.34
C VAL A 275 18.53 14.22 3.09
N SER A 276 18.67 12.91 2.91
CA SER A 276 19.85 12.17 3.36
C SER A 276 21.07 12.52 2.51
N PRO A 277 22.29 12.27 2.98
CA PRO A 277 23.49 12.47 2.17
C PRO A 277 23.38 11.81 0.78
N SER A 278 22.92 10.56 0.71
CA SER A 278 22.74 9.85 -0.57
C SER A 278 21.64 10.47 -1.45
N GLY A 279 20.54 10.93 -0.87
CA GLY A 279 19.47 11.63 -1.60
C GLY A 279 19.96 12.95 -2.18
N MET A 280 20.74 13.74 -1.41
CA MET A 280 21.31 15.00 -1.88
C MET A 280 22.40 14.79 -2.94
N ILE A 281 23.22 13.74 -2.83
CA ILE A 281 24.18 13.34 -3.88
C ILE A 281 23.43 13.00 -5.19
N GLU A 282 22.31 12.33 -5.10
CA GLU A 282 21.48 12.03 -6.29
C GLU A 282 20.93 13.32 -6.94
N ILE A 283 20.57 14.33 -6.13
CA ILE A 283 20.18 15.65 -6.63
C ILE A 283 21.33 16.32 -7.36
N ILE A 284 22.55 16.28 -6.79
CA ILE A 284 23.76 16.80 -7.46
C ILE A 284 23.98 16.11 -8.80
N LYS A 285 23.89 14.79 -8.84
CA LYS A 285 24.03 14.02 -10.10
C LYS A 285 23.03 14.45 -11.17
N LYS A 286 21.78 14.57 -10.80
CA LYS A 286 20.72 15.01 -11.73
C LYS A 286 20.99 16.40 -12.29
N ASN A 287 21.43 17.33 -11.45
CA ASN A 287 21.75 18.69 -11.91
C ASN A 287 23.07 18.73 -12.70
N GLY A 288 24.05 17.91 -12.35
CA GLY A 288 25.25 17.76 -13.18
C GLY A 288 24.93 17.32 -14.60
N TYR A 289 24.00 16.37 -14.78
CA TYR A 289 23.53 15.99 -16.12
C TYR A 289 22.69 17.09 -16.80
N ARG A 290 22.01 17.96 -16.06
CA ARG A 290 21.32 19.13 -16.63
C ARG A 290 22.32 20.16 -17.17
N ILE A 291 23.38 20.43 -16.43
CA ILE A 291 24.48 21.31 -16.86
C ILE A 291 25.14 20.74 -18.13
N LEU A 292 25.42 19.43 -18.17
CA LEU A 292 25.92 18.76 -19.37
C LEU A 292 24.96 18.91 -20.56
N ASN A 293 23.67 18.76 -20.36
CA ASN A 293 22.66 18.90 -21.41
C ASN A 293 22.57 20.36 -21.92
N ASP A 294 22.76 21.36 -21.06
CA ASP A 294 22.85 22.76 -21.48
C ASP A 294 24.07 23.01 -22.37
N PHE A 295 25.20 22.38 -22.06
CA PHE A 295 26.37 22.37 -22.94
C PHE A 295 26.10 21.67 -24.29
N GLU A 296 25.55 20.45 -24.28
CA GLU A 296 25.23 19.70 -25.50
C GLU A 296 24.27 20.45 -26.44
N ARG A 297 23.40 21.29 -25.86
CA ARG A 297 22.49 22.18 -26.63
C ARG A 297 23.15 23.47 -27.11
N GLY A 298 24.39 23.71 -26.72
CA GLY A 298 25.11 24.92 -27.08
C GLY A 298 24.66 26.17 -26.30
N ASN A 299 23.95 26.00 -25.17
CA ASN A 299 23.52 27.11 -24.32
C ASN A 299 24.69 27.70 -23.53
N ILE A 300 25.68 26.90 -23.18
CA ILE A 300 26.89 27.27 -22.44
C ILE A 300 28.12 26.66 -23.13
N SER A 301 29.29 27.29 -22.94
CA SER A 301 30.55 26.73 -23.42
C SER A 301 31.08 25.62 -22.52
N TRP A 302 32.09 24.86 -22.99
CA TRP A 302 32.68 23.80 -22.20
C TRP A 302 33.38 24.30 -20.90
N VAL A 303 33.97 25.50 -20.95
CA VAL A 303 34.59 26.15 -19.77
C VAL A 303 33.52 26.52 -18.75
N GLU A 304 32.42 27.11 -19.23
CA GLU A 304 31.28 27.48 -18.37
C GLU A 304 30.65 26.24 -17.75
N ALA A 305 30.44 25.16 -18.50
CA ALA A 305 29.87 23.91 -17.99
C ALA A 305 30.72 23.27 -16.90
N GLN A 306 32.05 23.26 -17.06
CA GLN A 306 32.96 22.75 -16.04
C GLN A 306 32.96 23.62 -14.79
N SER A 307 33.05 24.96 -14.95
CA SER A 307 32.98 25.89 -13.81
C SER A 307 31.64 25.78 -13.10
N GLU A 308 30.53 25.81 -13.85
CA GLU A 308 29.18 25.70 -13.28
C GLU A 308 28.97 24.39 -12.47
N LEU A 309 29.52 23.28 -12.95
CA LEU A 309 29.44 22.02 -12.22
C LEU A 309 30.24 22.05 -10.92
N ASP A 310 31.48 22.55 -10.96
CA ASP A 310 32.32 22.65 -9.78
C ASP A 310 31.71 23.59 -8.75
N ASP A 311 31.33 24.82 -9.17
CA ASP A 311 30.73 25.84 -8.32
C ASP A 311 29.40 25.38 -7.72
N TYR A 312 28.60 24.62 -8.50
CA TYR A 312 27.34 24.02 -7.99
C TYR A 312 27.59 22.94 -6.94
N ILE A 313 28.61 22.09 -7.11
CA ILE A 313 28.97 21.08 -6.12
C ILE A 313 29.47 21.77 -4.83
N ASP A 314 30.27 22.81 -4.95
CA ASP A 314 30.75 23.59 -3.81
C ASP A 314 29.59 24.26 -3.08
N PHE A 315 28.67 24.91 -3.79
CA PHE A 315 27.42 25.44 -3.23
C PHE A 315 26.62 24.35 -2.44
N MET A 316 26.39 23.21 -3.05
CA MET A 316 25.66 22.11 -2.40
C MET A 316 26.38 21.58 -1.16
N SER A 317 27.70 21.68 -1.10
CA SER A 317 28.50 21.23 0.05
C SER A 317 28.16 21.99 1.33
N GLY A 318 27.68 23.23 1.22
CA GLY A 318 27.24 24.07 2.33
C GLY A 318 25.90 23.64 2.95
N VAL A 319 25.10 22.82 2.27
CA VAL A 319 23.78 22.40 2.76
C VAL A 319 23.91 21.45 3.94
N THR A 320 23.16 21.72 5.01
CA THR A 320 23.08 20.82 6.16
C THR A 320 22.12 19.66 5.84
N VAL A 321 22.60 18.44 5.92
CA VAL A 321 21.81 17.23 5.75
C VAL A 321 21.33 16.71 7.10
N GLY A 322 20.22 15.97 7.09
CA GLY A 322 19.52 15.51 8.30
C GLY A 322 20.44 14.85 9.34
N PRO A 323 19.95 14.57 10.56
CA PRO A 323 20.80 14.16 11.67
C PRO A 323 21.57 12.88 11.33
N SER A 324 22.88 13.04 11.17
CA SER A 324 23.81 11.94 10.82
C SER A 324 24.32 11.18 12.05
N GLY A 325 23.79 11.48 13.24
CA GLY A 325 24.18 10.86 14.50
C GLY A 325 23.70 11.64 15.71
N THR A 326 24.08 11.18 16.89
CA THR A 326 23.86 11.91 18.15
C THR A 326 25.20 12.19 18.82
N THR A 327 25.32 13.35 19.47
CA THR A 327 26.44 13.63 20.36
C THR A 327 26.47 12.65 21.51
N LYS A 328 27.57 12.63 22.30
CA LYS A 328 27.66 11.85 23.55
C LYS A 328 26.54 12.20 24.55
N GLU A 329 25.97 13.40 24.43
CA GLU A 329 24.85 13.87 25.24
C GLU A 329 23.47 13.59 24.63
N GLY A 330 23.43 12.88 23.50
CA GLY A 330 22.16 12.49 22.82
C GLY A 330 21.54 13.56 21.93
N LEU A 331 22.26 14.67 21.66
CA LEU A 331 21.80 15.71 20.75
C LEU A 331 22.08 15.32 19.28
N PRO A 332 21.17 15.61 18.35
CA PRO A 332 21.40 15.34 16.93
C PRO A 332 22.59 16.17 16.42
N VAL A 333 23.53 15.51 15.77
CA VAL A 333 24.64 16.15 15.05
C VAL A 333 24.19 16.45 13.64
N GLN A 334 24.10 17.71 13.30
CA GLN A 334 23.93 18.14 11.91
C GLN A 334 25.32 18.26 11.27
N LYS A 335 25.46 17.68 10.08
CA LYS A 335 26.67 17.78 9.27
C LYS A 335 26.33 18.44 7.95
N THR A 336 27.29 19.16 7.39
CA THR A 336 27.14 19.66 6.03
C THR A 336 27.30 18.53 5.02
N LEU A 337 26.72 18.69 3.85
CA LEU A 337 26.83 17.71 2.77
C LEU A 337 28.30 17.54 2.35
N GLY A 338 29.12 18.60 2.40
CA GLY A 338 30.56 18.58 2.11
C GLY A 338 31.32 17.51 2.91
N GLU A 339 30.98 17.32 4.19
CA GLU A 339 31.63 16.28 5.02
C GLU A 339 31.37 14.84 4.50
N PHE A 340 30.33 14.65 3.70
CA PHE A 340 30.02 13.37 3.06
C PHE A 340 30.59 13.28 1.64
N LEU A 341 30.61 14.38 0.89
CA LEU A 341 31.16 14.43 -0.47
C LEU A 341 32.64 14.06 -0.52
N ASP A 342 33.40 14.47 0.50
CA ASP A 342 34.83 14.12 0.63
C ASP A 342 35.07 12.62 0.79
N GLN A 343 34.05 11.85 1.17
CA GLN A 343 34.13 10.41 1.41
C GLN A 343 33.41 9.58 0.32
N ASP A 344 32.76 10.24 -0.65
CA ASP A 344 31.94 9.59 -1.68
C ASP A 344 32.59 9.73 -3.06
N ASP A 345 33.17 8.62 -3.54
CA ASP A 345 33.79 8.56 -4.88
C ASP A 345 32.82 8.86 -6.02
N SER A 346 31.50 8.78 -5.78
CA SER A 346 30.48 8.93 -6.81
C SER A 346 30.43 10.34 -7.42
N ILE A 347 30.80 11.38 -6.65
CA ILE A 347 30.89 12.75 -7.16
C ILE A 347 32.14 12.92 -8.03
N LEU A 348 33.24 12.30 -7.64
CA LEU A 348 34.46 12.28 -8.46
C LEU A 348 34.22 11.56 -9.79
N GLU A 349 33.50 10.42 -9.75
CA GLU A 349 33.10 9.70 -10.93
C GLU A 349 32.17 10.53 -11.83
N LEU A 350 31.21 11.23 -11.26
CA LEU A 350 30.31 12.14 -11.98
C LEU A 350 31.10 13.26 -12.68
N LYS A 351 32.00 13.95 -11.96
CA LYS A 351 32.86 15.00 -12.56
C LYS A 351 33.66 14.44 -13.73
N LYS A 352 34.28 13.27 -13.54
CA LYS A 352 35.07 12.60 -14.58
C LYS A 352 34.22 12.27 -15.81
N GLU A 353 33.05 11.67 -15.61
CA GLU A 353 32.14 11.33 -16.70
C GLU A 353 31.70 12.55 -17.49
N ILE A 354 31.27 13.62 -16.79
CA ILE A 354 30.83 14.85 -17.42
C ILE A 354 31.97 15.51 -18.17
N TYR A 355 33.18 15.60 -17.57
CA TYR A 355 34.34 16.20 -18.22
C TYR A 355 34.80 15.43 -19.46
N GLU A 356 34.74 14.08 -19.43
CA GLU A 356 35.03 13.26 -20.61
C GLU A 356 34.02 13.56 -21.73
N LYS A 357 32.73 13.59 -21.43
CA LYS A 357 31.69 13.92 -22.40
C LYS A 357 31.82 15.32 -22.99
N ILE A 358 32.12 16.31 -22.15
CA ILE A 358 32.37 17.69 -22.59
C ILE A 358 33.60 17.77 -23.48
N LYS A 359 34.65 16.97 -23.23
CA LYS A 359 35.87 16.95 -24.01
C LYS A 359 35.70 16.27 -25.38
N ASP A 360 34.84 15.28 -25.45
CA ASP A 360 34.63 14.46 -26.65
C ASP A 360 33.59 15.07 -27.62
N ALA A 361 32.84 16.08 -27.19
CA ALA A 361 31.85 16.84 -27.96
C ALA A 361 32.46 18.08 -28.63
#